data_000a80b79104fa27e6ff55596cf51744
#
_entry.id   000a80b79104fa27e6ff55596cf51744
#
_cell.length_a   1.000
_cell.length_b   1.000
_cell.length_c   1.000
_cell.angle_alpha   90.00
_cell.angle_beta   90.00
_cell.angle_gamma   90.00
#
_symmetry.space_group_name_H-M   'P 1'
#
loop_
_entity.id
_entity.type
_entity.pdbx_description
1 polymer ?
#
loop_
_entity_poly.entity_id
_entity_poly.type
_entity_poly.pdbx_seq_one_letter_code
_entity_poly.pdbx_strand_id
1 'polypeptide(L)'
;MSNGTRIQLEVARTREQQAQGLMYRPALPDNRGMLFQFPAEQQVRFWMKNVPVPLDMVFLQNGVIKYIEDSAPPCTSEPCPTYGPNVPIDTVIELRSGRAAELNLQAGQPVKIEFLDMENLRQ
;
A
#
# COMPACT_ATOMS: atom_id res chain seq x y z
N MET A 1 4.02 -9.80 -8.13
CA MET A 1 5.13 -8.87 -7.96
C MET A 1 6.22 -9.17 -8.99
N SER A 2 7.18 -8.29 -9.12
CA SER A 2 8.12 -8.34 -10.26
C SER A 2 9.04 -9.56 -10.29
N ASN A 3 9.21 -10.24 -9.17
CA ASN A 3 10.05 -11.44 -9.09
C ASN A 3 9.26 -12.75 -9.08
N GLY A 4 7.98 -12.71 -9.49
CA GLY A 4 7.11 -13.87 -9.49
C GLY A 4 6.43 -14.15 -8.18
N THR A 5 6.77 -13.46 -7.10
CA THR A 5 6.12 -13.63 -5.81
C THR A 5 4.72 -13.03 -5.85
N ARG A 6 3.75 -13.74 -5.27
CA ARG A 6 2.36 -13.28 -5.20
C ARG A 6 2.02 -12.83 -3.79
N ILE A 7 1.42 -11.65 -3.71
CA ILE A 7 0.93 -11.06 -2.47
C ILE A 7 -0.57 -10.87 -2.62
N GLN A 8 -1.34 -11.32 -1.63
CA GLN A 8 -2.77 -11.08 -1.60
C GLN A 8 -3.02 -9.74 -0.94
N LEU A 9 -3.74 -8.87 -1.65
CA LEU A 9 -4.02 -7.52 -1.16
C LEU A 9 -5.49 -7.38 -0.83
N GLU A 10 -5.76 -6.93 0.38
CA GLU A 10 -7.12 -6.50 0.74
C GLU A 10 -7.35 -5.14 0.09
N VAL A 11 -8.47 -4.99 -0.62
CA VAL A 11 -8.75 -3.75 -1.34
C VAL A 11 -9.58 -2.81 -0.47
N ALA A 12 -9.07 -1.63 -0.18
CA ALA A 12 -9.82 -0.57 0.51
C ALA A 12 -10.59 0.21 -0.55
N ARG A 13 -11.90 -0.05 -0.66
CA ARG A 13 -12.73 0.50 -1.73
C ARG A 13 -13.51 1.74 -1.34
N THR A 14 -14.01 1.79 -0.11
CA THR A 14 -14.81 2.93 0.34
C THR A 14 -13.92 3.98 0.97
N ARG A 15 -14.44 5.20 1.11
CA ARG A 15 -13.72 6.26 1.81
C ARG A 15 -13.40 5.87 3.24
N GLU A 16 -14.34 5.19 3.91
CA GLU A 16 -14.13 4.74 5.28
C GLU A 16 -13.04 3.69 5.36
N GLN A 17 -13.05 2.73 4.43
CA GLN A 17 -11.99 1.72 4.38
C GLN A 17 -10.63 2.34 4.10
N GLN A 18 -10.57 3.31 3.20
CA GLN A 18 -9.32 4.00 2.88
C GLN A 18 -8.83 4.85 4.04
N ALA A 19 -9.74 5.53 4.75
CA ALA A 19 -9.36 6.32 5.91
C ALA A 19 -8.86 5.44 7.05
N GLN A 20 -9.49 4.29 7.28
CA GLN A 20 -9.09 3.36 8.33
C GLN A 20 -7.79 2.65 7.96
N GLY A 21 -7.64 2.23 6.69
CA GLY A 21 -6.47 1.49 6.26
C GLY A 21 -6.15 0.35 7.21
N LEU A 22 -4.92 0.31 7.69
CA LEU A 22 -4.45 -0.73 8.61
C LEU A 22 -4.45 -0.27 10.07
N MET A 23 -5.23 0.75 10.40
CA MET A 23 -5.36 1.22 11.79
C MET A 23 -5.79 0.08 12.70
N TYR A 24 -5.17 0.02 13.87
CA TYR A 24 -5.47 -0.94 14.95
C TYR A 24 -5.21 -2.40 14.59
N ARG A 25 -4.53 -2.67 13.47
CA ARG A 25 -4.21 -4.05 13.08
C ARG A 25 -2.79 -4.41 13.49
N PRO A 26 -2.55 -5.69 13.85
CA PRO A 26 -1.20 -6.16 14.13
C PRO A 26 -0.37 -6.28 12.85
N ALA A 27 0.85 -6.77 12.98
CA ALA A 27 1.75 -6.95 11.84
C ALA A 27 1.13 -7.83 10.77
N LEU A 28 1.39 -7.47 9.50
CA LEU A 28 0.91 -8.23 8.36
C LEU A 28 1.87 -9.40 8.07
N PRO A 29 1.33 -10.55 7.64
CA PRO A 29 2.18 -11.62 7.11
C PRO A 29 2.89 -11.19 5.83
N ASP A 30 3.94 -11.95 5.46
CA ASP A 30 4.73 -11.64 4.27
C ASP A 30 3.93 -11.63 2.99
N ASN A 31 2.86 -12.45 2.92
CA ASN A 31 2.06 -12.59 1.71
C ASN A 31 0.77 -11.78 1.72
N ARG A 32 0.65 -10.79 2.60
CA ARG A 32 -0.54 -9.96 2.73
C ARG A 32 -0.19 -8.49 2.66
N GLY A 33 -1.14 -7.68 2.20
CA GLY A 33 -1.02 -6.24 2.17
C GLY A 33 -2.36 -5.60 1.95
N MET A 34 -2.38 -4.29 1.77
CA MET A 34 -3.61 -3.56 1.48
C MET A 34 -3.40 -2.68 0.27
N LEU A 35 -4.40 -2.65 -0.60
CA LEU A 35 -4.40 -1.89 -1.84
C LEU A 35 -5.38 -0.72 -1.72
N PHE A 36 -4.91 0.47 -2.06
CA PHE A 36 -5.72 1.69 -2.10
C PHE A 36 -5.73 2.17 -3.54
N GLN A 37 -6.91 2.32 -4.12
CA GLN A 37 -7.07 2.83 -5.47
C GLN A 37 -7.83 4.15 -5.45
N PHE A 38 -7.41 5.07 -6.31
CA PHE A 38 -8.01 6.39 -6.42
C PHE A 38 -8.51 6.57 -7.85
N PRO A 39 -9.75 7.08 -8.03
CA PRO A 39 -10.36 7.13 -9.38
C PRO A 39 -9.68 8.11 -10.33
N ALA A 40 -8.94 9.06 -9.79
CA ALA A 40 -8.20 10.04 -10.61
C ALA A 40 -6.80 10.19 -10.02
N GLU A 41 -5.83 10.41 -10.89
CA GLU A 41 -4.46 10.65 -10.44
C GLU A 41 -4.40 11.91 -9.60
N GLN A 42 -3.80 11.81 -8.44
CA GLN A 42 -3.71 12.95 -7.52
C GLN A 42 -2.47 12.81 -6.65
N GLN A 43 -2.08 13.90 -6.03
CA GLN A 43 -1.00 13.91 -5.07
C GLN A 43 -1.54 13.36 -3.76
N VAL A 44 -1.11 12.15 -3.40
CA VAL A 44 -1.67 11.41 -2.27
C VAL A 44 -0.68 11.42 -1.11
N ARG A 45 -1.20 11.67 0.09
CA ARG A 45 -0.40 11.63 1.31
C ARG A 45 -1.03 10.65 2.30
N PHE A 46 -0.20 9.78 2.87
CA PHE A 46 -0.61 8.80 3.85
C PHE A 46 0.04 9.09 5.19
N TRP A 47 -0.62 8.73 6.28
CA TRP A 47 -0.08 8.86 7.63
C TRP A 47 -0.15 7.51 8.35
N MET A 48 0.53 7.44 9.49
CA MET A 48 0.61 6.22 10.30
C MET A 48 -0.17 6.33 11.61
N LYS A 49 -1.14 7.24 11.68
CA LYS A 49 -1.96 7.42 12.88
C LYS A 49 -2.74 6.15 13.18
N ASN A 50 -2.66 5.69 14.42
CA ASN A 50 -3.36 4.49 14.91
C ASN A 50 -2.93 3.19 14.21
N VAL A 51 -1.78 3.19 13.54
CA VAL A 51 -1.20 1.97 12.97
C VAL A 51 -0.07 1.55 13.92
N PRO A 52 -0.22 0.38 14.59
CA PRO A 52 0.69 0.04 15.68
C PRO A 52 2.03 -0.56 15.23
N VAL A 53 2.20 -0.82 13.94
CA VAL A 53 3.42 -1.45 13.40
C VAL A 53 3.94 -0.62 12.24
N PRO A 54 5.27 -0.65 11.97
CA PRO A 54 5.79 0.06 10.79
C PRO A 54 5.34 -0.62 9.51
N LEU A 55 5.20 0.16 8.44
CA LEU A 55 4.75 -0.34 7.14
C LEU A 55 5.63 0.20 6.02
N ASP A 56 5.76 -0.60 4.95
CA ASP A 56 6.26 -0.11 3.67
C ASP A 56 5.09 0.41 2.86
N MET A 57 5.26 1.56 2.23
CA MET A 57 4.24 2.16 1.37
C MET A 57 4.80 2.27 -0.05
N VAL A 58 4.13 1.61 -1.01
CA VAL A 58 4.54 1.61 -2.42
C VAL A 58 3.53 2.42 -3.21
N PHE A 59 4.00 3.52 -3.80
CA PHE A 59 3.15 4.48 -4.52
C PHE A 59 3.32 4.26 -6.02
N LEU A 60 2.19 4.04 -6.73
CA LEU A 60 2.20 3.72 -8.16
C LEU A 60 1.36 4.68 -8.98
N GLN A 61 1.72 4.81 -10.24
CA GLN A 61 0.94 5.50 -11.25
C GLN A 61 0.94 4.63 -12.51
N ASN A 62 -0.26 4.28 -13.00
CA ASN A 62 -0.41 3.42 -14.18
C ASN A 62 0.40 2.12 -14.07
N GLY A 63 0.41 1.52 -12.87
CA GLY A 63 1.09 0.26 -12.64
C GLY A 63 2.60 0.35 -12.48
N VAL A 64 3.17 1.56 -12.45
CA VAL A 64 4.62 1.75 -12.31
C VAL A 64 4.91 2.41 -10.97
N ILE A 65 5.88 1.85 -10.23
CA ILE A 65 6.27 2.39 -8.93
C ILE A 65 6.92 3.76 -9.12
N LYS A 66 6.41 4.75 -8.40
CA LYS A 66 6.96 6.12 -8.41
C LYS A 66 7.77 6.43 -7.17
N TYR A 67 7.42 5.82 -6.04
CA TYR A 67 8.09 6.11 -4.78
C TYR A 67 7.80 4.98 -3.79
N ILE A 68 8.77 4.69 -2.92
CA ILE A 68 8.60 3.73 -1.84
C ILE A 68 9.03 4.40 -0.54
N GLU A 69 8.14 4.40 0.46
CA GLU A 69 8.50 4.79 1.80
C GLU A 69 8.78 3.52 2.59
N ASP A 70 10.05 3.28 2.92
CA ASP A 70 10.46 2.08 3.65
C ASP A 70 10.24 2.26 5.14
N SER A 71 9.55 1.30 5.74
CA SER A 71 9.41 1.19 7.20
C SER A 71 8.94 2.49 7.86
N ALA A 72 7.85 3.06 7.34
CA ALA A 72 7.24 4.23 7.98
C ALA A 72 6.83 3.86 9.40
N PRO A 73 7.36 4.56 10.43
CA PRO A 73 7.09 4.17 11.81
C PRO A 73 5.71 4.57 12.28
N PRO A 74 5.18 3.89 13.30
CA PRO A 74 3.93 4.31 13.92
C PRO A 74 4.01 5.76 14.39
N CYS A 75 2.89 6.48 14.29
CA CYS A 75 2.82 7.85 14.80
C CYS A 75 2.39 7.81 16.26
N THR A 76 3.30 8.17 17.16
CA THR A 76 3.08 8.08 18.60
C THR A 76 2.61 9.40 19.22
N SER A 77 2.68 10.49 18.49
CA SER A 77 2.23 11.80 18.97
C SER A 77 1.88 12.70 17.79
N GLU A 78 0.88 13.55 17.99
CA GLU A 78 0.46 14.53 16.99
C GLU A 78 1.46 15.71 16.94
N PRO A 79 1.66 16.32 15.76
CA PRO A 79 1.05 15.96 14.47
C PRO A 79 1.76 14.76 13.85
N CYS A 80 0.99 13.91 13.16
CA CYS A 80 1.57 12.76 12.47
C CYS A 80 2.22 13.19 11.16
N PRO A 81 3.44 12.70 10.87
CA PRO A 81 4.02 12.91 9.55
C PRO A 81 3.15 12.29 8.45
N THR A 82 3.23 12.84 7.27
CA THR A 82 2.59 12.24 6.10
C THR A 82 3.66 11.84 5.09
N TYR A 83 3.33 10.82 4.28
CA TYR A 83 4.26 10.22 3.34
C TYR A 83 3.65 10.20 1.96
N GLY A 84 4.48 10.37 0.95
CA GLY A 84 4.06 10.32 -0.45
C GLY A 84 4.96 11.16 -1.33
N PRO A 85 5.00 10.84 -2.64
CA PRO A 85 5.78 11.61 -3.59
C PRO A 85 5.08 12.92 -3.96
N ASN A 86 5.83 13.80 -4.61
CA ASN A 86 5.28 15.07 -5.11
C ASN A 86 4.79 14.95 -6.56
N VAL A 87 4.30 13.78 -6.93
CA VAL A 87 3.78 13.50 -8.27
C VAL A 87 2.43 12.80 -8.13
N PRO A 88 1.56 12.87 -9.16
CA PRO A 88 0.27 12.19 -9.09
C PRO A 88 0.41 10.67 -8.96
N ILE A 89 -0.49 10.07 -8.18
CA ILE A 89 -0.51 8.66 -7.86
C ILE A 89 -1.96 8.17 -7.99
N ASP A 90 -2.15 6.97 -8.52
CA ASP A 90 -3.47 6.36 -8.59
C ASP A 90 -3.60 5.11 -7.72
N THR A 91 -2.49 4.59 -7.18
CA THR A 91 -2.52 3.35 -6.41
C THR A 91 -1.46 3.40 -5.32
N VAL A 92 -1.82 2.90 -4.13
CA VAL A 92 -0.85 2.71 -3.04
C VAL A 92 -1.00 1.29 -2.52
N ILE A 93 0.13 0.63 -2.30
CA ILE A 93 0.18 -0.71 -1.70
C ILE A 93 0.93 -0.60 -0.38
N GLU A 94 0.29 -1.06 0.70
CA GLU A 94 0.94 -1.14 2.01
C GLU A 94 1.33 -2.58 2.30
N LEU A 95 2.58 -2.78 2.72
CA LEU A 95 3.16 -4.08 3.06
C LEU A 95 3.80 -3.99 4.43
N ARG A 96 4.09 -5.14 5.04
CA ARG A 96 4.83 -5.11 6.30
C ARG A 96 6.23 -4.50 6.10
N SER A 97 6.74 -3.93 7.15
CA SER A 97 8.06 -3.28 7.13
C SER A 97 9.14 -4.23 6.61
N GLY A 98 9.92 -3.76 5.65
CA GLY A 98 11.02 -4.51 5.05
C GLY A 98 10.63 -5.39 3.87
N ARG A 99 9.34 -5.58 3.63
CA ARG A 99 8.92 -6.50 2.58
C ARG A 99 9.23 -5.97 1.17
N ALA A 100 9.14 -4.66 0.98
CA ALA A 100 9.46 -4.07 -0.32
C ALA A 100 10.91 -4.35 -0.71
N ALA A 101 11.83 -4.22 0.23
CA ALA A 101 13.24 -4.52 -0.04
C ALA A 101 13.45 -6.01 -0.33
N GLU A 102 12.77 -6.90 0.42
CA GLU A 102 12.87 -8.33 0.19
C GLU A 102 12.39 -8.72 -1.20
N LEU A 103 11.39 -8.00 -1.73
CA LEU A 103 10.86 -8.24 -3.07
C LEU A 103 11.64 -7.49 -4.15
N ASN A 104 12.68 -6.76 -3.77
CA ASN A 104 13.50 -5.95 -4.69
C ASN A 104 12.66 -4.93 -5.45
N LEU A 105 11.66 -4.35 -4.80
CA LEU A 105 10.83 -3.31 -5.43
C LEU A 105 11.61 -2.00 -5.50
N GLN A 106 11.55 -1.34 -6.65
CA GLN A 106 12.24 -0.08 -6.88
C GLN A 106 11.40 0.85 -7.74
N ALA A 107 11.59 2.14 -7.56
CA ALA A 107 10.94 3.13 -8.41
C ALA A 107 11.29 2.87 -9.87
N GLY A 108 10.29 3.01 -10.75
CA GLY A 108 10.44 2.75 -12.18
C GLY A 108 10.02 1.36 -12.60
N GLN A 109 9.84 0.43 -11.68
CA GLN A 109 9.44 -0.93 -12.01
C GLN A 109 7.93 -1.03 -12.20
N PRO A 110 7.46 -1.86 -13.16
CA PRO A 110 6.05 -2.18 -13.27
C PRO A 110 5.66 -3.20 -12.21
N VAL A 111 4.41 -3.11 -11.76
CA VAL A 111 3.81 -4.08 -10.85
C VAL A 111 2.50 -4.54 -11.46
N LYS A 112 2.33 -5.86 -11.59
CA LYS A 112 1.10 -6.42 -12.12
C LYS A 112 0.11 -6.66 -10.98
N ILE A 113 -1.07 -6.07 -11.09
CA ILE A 113 -2.15 -6.24 -10.12
C ILE A 113 -3.28 -6.95 -10.81
N GLU A 114 -3.72 -8.09 -10.24
CA GLU A 114 -4.83 -8.85 -10.76
C GLU A 114 -5.97 -8.81 -9.75
N PHE A 115 -7.17 -8.49 -10.21
CA PHE A 115 -8.35 -8.48 -9.36
C PHE A 115 -9.07 -9.79 -9.50
N LEU A 116 -9.43 -10.40 -8.35
CA LEU A 116 -10.21 -11.63 -8.35
C LEU A 116 -11.69 -11.27 -8.39
N ASP A 117 -12.44 -11.96 -9.25
CA ASP A 117 -13.88 -11.81 -9.33
C ASP A 117 -14.50 -12.71 -8.28
N MET A 118 -14.96 -12.12 -7.19
CA MET A 118 -15.53 -12.87 -6.06
C MET A 118 -16.79 -13.64 -6.46
N GLU A 119 -17.55 -13.13 -7.43
CA GLU A 119 -18.73 -13.86 -7.88
C GLU A 119 -18.35 -15.13 -8.62
N ASN A 120 -17.32 -15.09 -9.43
CA ASN A 120 -16.83 -16.28 -10.09
C ASN A 120 -16.29 -17.28 -9.06
N LEU A 121 -15.70 -16.80 -7.99
CA LEU A 121 -15.13 -17.66 -6.97
C LEU A 121 -16.20 -18.40 -6.15
N ARG A 122 -17.42 -17.91 -6.16
CA ARG A 122 -18.52 -18.54 -5.41
C ARG A 122 -19.13 -19.72 -6.13
N GLN A 123 -18.77 -19.94 -7.35
CA GLN A 123 -19.41 -20.97 -8.19
C GLN A 123 -18.66 -22.28 -8.24
#